data_0da2f5240ed5bac9297ae71977757eaa
#
_entry.id   0da2f5240ed5bac9297ae71977757eaa
#
_cell.length_a   1.000
_cell.length_b   1.000
_cell.length_c   1.000
_cell.angle_alpha   90.00
_cell.angle_beta   90.00
_cell.angle_gamma   90.00
#
_symmetry.space_group_name_H-M   'P 1'
#
loop_
_entity.id
_entity.type
_entity.pdbx_description
1 polymer ?
#
loop_
_entity_poly.entity_id
_entity_poly.type
_entity_poly.pdbx_seq_one_letter_code
_entity_poly.pdbx_strand_id
1 'polypeptide(L)'
;WNLDFPHTMLRAKAIKFKKGEVGTAEKLLASTDVHGSLAGIPIVVQAVNAINKSKAARGVMESTLGVDQNAWLPSLATRKFRSSAEESTSMKVVDGEKTPGKVAIYSTCYINYNEPGIGHDLLKILNHNDIPYVLVDKEKCCGMPKLELGDLDSVKESKEANIPVLAQYAKDGFAIMAAVPS
;
A
#
# COMPACT_ATOMS: atom_id res chain seq x y z
N TRP A 1 25.35 -23.73 0.33
CA TRP A 1 25.01 -22.91 1.49
C TRP A 1 23.53 -22.59 1.40
N ASN A 2 22.74 -23.12 2.32
CA ASN A 2 21.28 -22.86 2.39
C ASN A 2 21.03 -21.70 3.37
N LEU A 3 21.52 -20.50 3.02
CA LEU A 3 21.34 -19.29 3.82
C LEU A 3 20.19 -18.47 3.25
N ASP A 4 19.18 -18.20 4.09
CA ASP A 4 18.13 -17.24 3.79
C ASP A 4 18.70 -15.81 3.96
N PHE A 5 19.34 -15.33 2.90
CA PHE A 5 19.97 -14.00 2.88
C PHE A 5 18.99 -12.86 3.10
N PRO A 6 17.81 -12.82 2.45
CA PRO A 6 16.82 -11.77 2.68
C PRO A 6 16.42 -11.65 4.15
N HIS A 7 16.14 -12.77 4.80
CA HIS A 7 15.77 -12.78 6.23
C HIS A 7 16.92 -12.28 7.14
N THR A 8 18.16 -12.64 6.80
CA THR A 8 19.35 -12.17 7.52
C THR A 8 19.50 -10.65 7.39
N MET A 9 19.25 -10.10 6.20
CA MET A 9 19.32 -8.66 5.96
C MET A 9 18.21 -7.90 6.71
N LEU A 10 16.98 -8.41 6.75
CA LEU A 10 15.90 -7.82 7.54
C LEU A 10 16.24 -7.81 9.04
N ARG A 11 16.84 -8.87 9.56
CA ARG A 11 17.31 -8.89 10.96
C ARG A 11 18.39 -7.83 11.21
N ALA A 12 19.36 -7.68 10.31
CA ALA A 12 20.38 -6.64 10.44
C ALA A 12 19.80 -5.24 10.44
N LYS A 13 18.82 -4.95 9.54
CA LYS A 13 18.07 -3.69 9.51
C LYS A 13 17.30 -3.44 10.81
N ALA A 14 16.61 -4.45 11.34
CA ALA A 14 15.89 -4.33 12.61
C ALA A 14 16.83 -4.02 13.79
N ILE A 15 18.01 -4.59 13.82
CA ILE A 15 19.03 -4.29 14.85
C ILE A 15 19.48 -2.83 14.72
N LYS A 16 19.77 -2.33 13.52
CA LYS A 16 20.15 -0.95 13.26
C LYS A 16 19.05 0.03 13.68
N PHE A 17 17.80 -0.27 13.31
CA PHE A 17 16.65 0.54 13.69
C PHE A 17 16.52 0.65 15.21
N LYS A 18 16.60 -0.49 15.90
CA LYS A 18 16.50 -0.56 17.38
C LYS A 18 17.65 0.19 18.09
N LYS A 19 18.84 0.24 17.48
CA LYS A 19 19.97 1.02 17.98
C LYS A 19 19.88 2.51 17.70
N GLY A 20 18.87 2.96 16.94
CA GLY A 20 18.74 4.37 16.55
C GLY A 20 19.69 4.81 15.44
N GLU A 21 20.27 3.85 14.71
CA GLU A 21 21.22 4.12 13.62
C GLU A 21 20.54 4.48 12.27
N VAL A 22 19.20 4.61 12.28
CA VAL A 22 18.39 4.97 11.11
C VAL A 22 18.04 6.45 11.15
N GLY A 23 18.31 7.15 10.04
CA GLY A 23 18.11 8.59 9.92
C GLY A 23 16.63 9.01 9.91
N THR A 24 16.39 10.29 10.24
CA THR A 24 15.02 10.86 10.22
C THR A 24 14.44 10.93 8.81
N ALA A 25 15.29 11.16 7.79
CA ALA A 25 14.88 11.16 6.38
C ALA A 25 14.34 9.79 5.94
N GLU A 26 15.05 8.71 6.29
CA GLU A 26 14.62 7.35 5.99
C GLU A 26 13.29 6.99 6.67
N LYS A 27 13.12 7.40 7.94
CA LYS A 27 11.86 7.24 8.69
C LYS A 27 10.70 8.00 8.03
N LEU A 28 10.95 9.21 7.57
CA LEU A 28 9.96 10.02 6.87
C LEU A 28 9.54 9.36 5.56
N LEU A 29 10.51 8.88 4.76
CA LEU A 29 10.23 8.21 3.49
C LEU A 29 9.44 6.90 3.66
N ALA A 30 9.67 6.16 4.74
CA ALA A 30 8.92 4.96 5.08
C ALA A 30 7.52 5.22 5.66
N SER A 31 7.18 6.49 5.96
CA SER A 31 5.89 6.88 6.56
C SER A 31 4.77 7.00 5.53
N THR A 32 4.37 5.87 4.94
CA THR A 32 3.30 5.83 3.92
C THR A 32 1.95 6.32 4.44
N ASP A 33 1.67 6.22 5.73
CA ASP A 33 0.44 6.73 6.35
C ASP A 33 0.38 8.26 6.30
N VAL A 34 1.52 8.95 6.52
CA VAL A 34 1.62 10.41 6.40
C VAL A 34 1.42 10.83 4.94
N HIS A 35 2.13 10.18 4.02
CA HIS A 35 1.99 10.47 2.58
C HIS A 35 0.56 10.19 2.10
N GLY A 36 -0.05 9.08 2.56
CA GLY A 36 -1.42 8.72 2.23
C GLY A 36 -2.47 9.68 2.78
N SER A 37 -2.23 10.31 3.95
CA SER A 37 -3.13 11.33 4.48
C SER A 37 -3.21 12.57 3.59
N LEU A 38 -2.11 12.92 2.92
CA LEU A 38 -2.01 14.06 2.01
C LEU A 38 -2.60 13.77 0.62
N ALA A 39 -2.65 12.49 0.21
CA ALA A 39 -3.26 12.10 -1.04
C ALA A 39 -4.77 12.41 -1.05
N GLY A 40 -5.28 12.85 -2.20
CA GLY A 40 -6.68 13.25 -2.35
C GLY A 40 -6.99 14.68 -1.92
N ILE A 41 -6.03 15.46 -1.42
CA ILE A 41 -6.16 16.91 -1.22
C ILE A 41 -5.60 17.58 -2.49
N PRO A 42 -6.44 18.13 -3.40
CA PRO A 42 -6.01 18.52 -4.75
C PRO A 42 -4.81 19.49 -4.77
N ILE A 43 -4.83 20.52 -3.93
CA ILE A 43 -3.76 21.53 -3.88
C ILE A 43 -2.42 20.89 -3.43
N VAL A 44 -2.47 20.01 -2.42
CA VAL A 44 -1.27 19.32 -1.91
C VAL A 44 -0.73 18.35 -2.94
N VAL A 45 -1.61 17.58 -3.58
CA VAL A 45 -1.23 16.62 -4.64
C VAL A 45 -0.57 17.35 -5.81
N GLN A 46 -1.13 18.46 -6.26
CA GLN A 46 -0.56 19.27 -7.34
C GLN A 46 0.83 19.79 -6.97
N ALA A 47 0.98 20.33 -5.76
CA ALA A 47 2.26 20.82 -5.27
C ALA A 47 3.33 19.71 -5.20
N VAL A 48 3.01 18.57 -4.58
CA VAL A 48 3.92 17.41 -4.47
C VAL A 48 4.30 16.90 -5.86
N ASN A 49 3.34 16.73 -6.75
CA ASN A 49 3.60 16.25 -8.11
C ASN A 49 4.42 17.26 -8.94
N ALA A 50 4.23 18.56 -8.73
CA ALA A 50 5.06 19.60 -9.35
C ALA A 50 6.50 19.58 -8.82
N ILE A 51 6.69 19.44 -7.50
CA ILE A 51 8.00 19.30 -6.86
C ILE A 51 8.73 18.07 -7.43
N ASN A 52 8.05 16.94 -7.53
CA ASN A 52 8.63 15.70 -8.08
C ASN A 52 9.09 15.84 -9.54
N LYS A 53 8.51 16.73 -10.32
CA LYS A 53 8.87 17.01 -11.72
C LYS A 53 9.94 18.10 -11.87
N SER A 54 10.18 18.90 -10.84
CA SER A 54 11.13 20.02 -10.88
C SER A 54 12.55 19.56 -10.56
N LYS A 55 13.48 19.69 -11.51
CA LYS A 55 14.90 19.34 -11.28
C LYS A 55 15.53 20.10 -10.10
N ALA A 56 15.22 21.38 -9.94
CA ALA A 56 15.74 22.19 -8.85
C ALA A 56 15.21 21.69 -7.49
N ALA A 57 13.91 21.40 -7.39
CA ALA A 57 13.32 20.85 -6.16
C ALA A 57 13.84 19.45 -5.85
N ARG A 58 14.07 18.63 -6.88
CA ARG A 58 14.70 17.29 -6.73
C ARG A 58 16.13 17.40 -6.19
N GLY A 59 16.92 18.37 -6.63
CA GLY A 59 18.26 18.62 -6.08
C GLY A 59 18.22 19.03 -4.60
N VAL A 60 17.22 19.79 -4.17
CA VAL A 60 17.01 20.10 -2.74
C VAL A 60 16.61 18.84 -1.96
N MET A 61 15.74 17.99 -2.51
CA MET A 61 15.39 16.70 -1.88
C MET A 61 16.61 15.78 -1.72
N GLU A 62 17.50 15.75 -2.71
CA GLU A 62 18.72 14.96 -2.64
C GLU A 62 19.64 15.47 -1.51
N SER A 63 19.84 16.77 -1.39
CA SER A 63 20.70 17.35 -0.35
C SER A 63 20.12 17.25 1.07
N THR A 64 18.79 17.19 1.22
CA THR A 64 18.11 17.20 2.53
C THR A 64 17.64 15.82 2.98
N LEU A 65 17.13 15.01 2.06
CA LEU A 65 16.54 13.71 2.33
C LEU A 65 17.37 12.54 1.79
N GLY A 66 18.44 12.81 1.05
CA GLY A 66 19.26 11.78 0.42
C GLY A 66 18.55 11.01 -0.72
N VAL A 67 17.46 11.55 -1.25
CA VAL A 67 16.74 10.96 -2.38
C VAL A 67 17.37 11.44 -3.69
N ASP A 68 18.03 10.53 -4.41
CA ASP A 68 18.66 10.84 -5.71
C ASP A 68 17.69 11.62 -6.62
N GLN A 69 18.18 12.70 -7.22
CA GLN A 69 17.36 13.56 -8.07
C GLN A 69 16.78 12.86 -9.29
N ASN A 70 17.39 11.77 -9.74
CA ASN A 70 16.93 10.94 -10.85
C ASN A 70 16.08 9.73 -10.40
N ALA A 71 15.94 9.49 -9.08
CA ALA A 71 15.12 8.40 -8.59
C ALA A 71 13.66 8.56 -9.04
N TRP A 72 13.06 7.49 -9.53
CA TRP A 72 11.64 7.50 -9.86
C TRP A 72 10.82 7.59 -8.57
N LEU A 73 9.93 8.57 -8.51
CA LEU A 73 8.95 8.71 -7.43
C LEU A 73 7.55 8.64 -8.04
N PRO A 74 6.66 7.80 -7.50
CA PRO A 74 5.29 7.72 -7.99
C PRO A 74 4.55 9.03 -7.71
N SER A 75 3.72 9.46 -8.65
CA SER A 75 2.84 10.61 -8.46
C SER A 75 1.74 10.27 -7.45
N LEU A 76 1.29 11.26 -6.70
CA LEU A 76 0.08 11.12 -5.89
C LEU A 76 -1.16 11.30 -6.76
N ALA A 77 -2.16 10.47 -6.52
CA ALA A 77 -3.46 10.56 -7.19
C ALA A 77 -4.28 11.73 -6.63
N THR A 78 -4.95 12.47 -7.52
CA THR A 78 -5.86 13.56 -7.13
C THR A 78 -7.12 13.08 -6.44
N ARG A 79 -7.48 11.82 -6.66
CA ARG A 79 -8.63 11.15 -6.03
C ARG A 79 -8.22 9.75 -5.60
N LYS A 80 -8.46 9.42 -4.34
CA LYS A 80 -8.13 8.10 -3.79
C LYS A 80 -9.00 7.01 -4.42
N PHE A 81 -8.45 5.82 -4.66
CA PHE A 81 -9.20 4.69 -5.17
C PHE A 81 -10.43 4.40 -4.32
N ARG A 82 -10.28 4.23 -3.01
CA ARG A 82 -11.40 3.91 -2.10
C ARG A 82 -12.53 4.93 -2.11
N SER A 83 -12.24 6.20 -2.37
CA SER A 83 -13.26 7.25 -2.46
C SER A 83 -13.97 7.34 -3.81
N SER A 84 -13.49 6.60 -4.80
CA SER A 84 -14.01 6.58 -6.17
C SER A 84 -14.35 5.19 -6.68
N ALA A 85 -14.12 4.17 -5.86
CA ALA A 85 -14.44 2.78 -6.19
C ALA A 85 -15.97 2.62 -6.32
N GLU A 86 -16.37 1.91 -7.36
CA GLU A 86 -17.76 1.52 -7.58
C GLU A 86 -18.10 0.31 -6.70
N GLU A 87 -19.36 0.21 -6.31
CA GLU A 87 -19.86 -0.97 -5.62
C GLU A 87 -20.00 -2.14 -6.60
N SER A 88 -19.94 -3.36 -6.08
CA SER A 88 -20.18 -4.55 -6.89
C SER A 88 -21.59 -4.54 -7.48
N THR A 89 -21.70 -4.76 -8.77
CA THR A 89 -22.99 -4.90 -9.47
C THR A 89 -23.54 -6.32 -9.39
N SER A 90 -22.68 -7.30 -9.04
CA SER A 90 -23.08 -8.70 -8.92
C SER A 90 -23.43 -9.06 -7.49
N MET A 91 -24.56 -9.73 -7.34
CA MET A 91 -25.01 -10.34 -6.08
C MET A 91 -24.91 -11.88 -6.13
N LYS A 92 -24.54 -12.44 -7.28
CA LYS A 92 -24.52 -13.87 -7.51
C LYS A 92 -23.22 -14.47 -7.01
N VAL A 93 -23.28 -15.19 -5.90
CA VAL A 93 -22.17 -16.04 -5.44
C VAL A 93 -22.10 -17.25 -6.36
N VAL A 94 -20.97 -17.42 -7.05
CA VAL A 94 -20.68 -18.63 -7.82
C VAL A 94 -19.89 -19.56 -6.93
N ASP A 95 -20.47 -20.69 -6.54
CA ASP A 95 -19.76 -21.76 -5.83
C ASP A 95 -18.70 -22.34 -6.75
N GLY A 96 -17.46 -21.91 -6.55
CA GLY A 96 -16.29 -22.54 -7.18
C GLY A 96 -15.75 -23.63 -6.28
N GLU A 97 -15.40 -24.77 -6.84
CA GLU A 97 -14.86 -25.93 -6.09
C GLU A 97 -13.64 -25.59 -5.20
N LYS A 98 -12.92 -24.53 -5.49
CA LYS A 98 -11.67 -24.12 -4.81
C LYS A 98 -11.69 -22.71 -4.24
N THR A 99 -12.64 -21.86 -4.64
CA THR A 99 -12.73 -20.46 -4.19
C THR A 99 -14.17 -20.12 -3.83
N PRO A 100 -14.37 -19.25 -2.83
CA PRO A 100 -15.72 -18.92 -2.33
C PRO A 100 -16.59 -18.12 -3.31
N GLY A 101 -16.13 -17.82 -4.51
CA GLY A 101 -16.90 -17.09 -5.53
C GLY A 101 -17.20 -15.64 -5.20
N LYS A 102 -16.63 -15.07 -4.14
CA LYS A 102 -16.74 -13.66 -3.75
C LYS A 102 -15.40 -13.15 -3.20
N VAL A 103 -15.11 -11.87 -3.38
CA VAL A 103 -13.78 -11.30 -3.12
C VAL A 103 -13.85 -10.14 -2.12
N ALA A 104 -12.94 -10.11 -1.16
CA ALA A 104 -12.63 -8.95 -0.35
C ALA A 104 -11.30 -8.33 -0.84
N ILE A 105 -11.37 -7.10 -1.33
CA ILE A 105 -10.23 -6.42 -1.95
C ILE A 105 -9.50 -5.61 -0.89
N TYR A 106 -8.23 -5.98 -0.67
CA TYR A 106 -7.28 -5.20 0.08
C TYR A 106 -6.58 -4.22 -0.87
N SER A 107 -6.92 -2.93 -0.77
CA SER A 107 -6.57 -1.94 -1.80
C SER A 107 -5.08 -1.66 -1.90
N THR A 108 -4.34 -1.81 -0.81
CA THR A 108 -2.94 -1.36 -0.64
C THR A 108 -2.78 0.17 -0.74
N CYS A 109 -1.71 0.71 -0.15
CA CYS A 109 -1.44 2.15 -0.19
C CYS A 109 -1.11 2.61 -1.62
N TYR A 110 -0.41 1.80 -2.42
CA TYR A 110 -0.03 2.16 -3.78
C TYR A 110 -1.24 2.38 -4.70
N ILE A 111 -2.18 1.44 -4.71
CA ILE A 111 -3.42 1.59 -5.49
C ILE A 111 -4.26 2.74 -4.95
N ASN A 112 -4.37 2.86 -3.64
CA ASN A 112 -5.25 3.86 -3.06
C ASN A 112 -4.75 5.29 -3.28
N TYR A 113 -3.43 5.51 -3.27
CA TYR A 113 -2.85 6.85 -3.25
C TYR A 113 -2.08 7.25 -4.50
N ASN A 114 -1.59 6.29 -5.29
CA ASN A 114 -0.74 6.56 -6.44
C ASN A 114 -1.38 6.15 -7.76
N GLU A 115 -1.83 4.89 -7.87
CA GLU A 115 -2.35 4.32 -9.12
C GLU A 115 -3.78 3.76 -8.97
N PRO A 116 -4.79 4.62 -8.74
CA PRO A 116 -6.20 4.19 -8.63
C PRO A 116 -6.72 3.47 -9.86
N GLY A 117 -6.14 3.74 -11.03
CA GLY A 117 -6.50 3.10 -12.30
C GLY A 117 -6.40 1.57 -12.23
N ILE A 118 -5.36 1.03 -11.59
CA ILE A 118 -5.19 -0.42 -11.40
C ILE A 118 -6.37 -1.00 -10.60
N GLY A 119 -6.77 -0.31 -9.52
CA GLY A 119 -7.93 -0.72 -8.73
C GLY A 119 -9.23 -0.70 -9.53
N HIS A 120 -9.49 0.38 -10.28
CA HIS A 120 -10.68 0.49 -11.12
C HIS A 120 -10.72 -0.58 -12.22
N ASP A 121 -9.60 -0.92 -12.81
CA ASP A 121 -9.54 -1.97 -13.83
C ASP A 121 -9.80 -3.35 -13.22
N LEU A 122 -9.30 -3.61 -11.99
CA LEU A 122 -9.66 -4.82 -11.25
C LEU A 122 -11.18 -4.89 -11.01
N LEU A 123 -11.83 -3.80 -10.56
CA LEU A 123 -13.28 -3.78 -10.34
C LEU A 123 -14.06 -4.04 -11.64
N LYS A 124 -13.62 -3.48 -12.76
CA LYS A 124 -14.23 -3.76 -14.08
C LYS A 124 -14.12 -5.24 -14.45
N ILE A 125 -12.96 -5.87 -14.22
CA ILE A 125 -12.75 -7.30 -14.48
C ILE A 125 -13.68 -8.14 -13.61
N LEU A 126 -13.81 -7.84 -12.33
CA LEU A 126 -14.69 -8.56 -11.42
C LEU A 126 -16.16 -8.40 -11.83
N ASN A 127 -16.60 -7.17 -12.14
CA ASN A 127 -17.95 -6.91 -12.61
C ASN A 127 -18.26 -7.60 -13.95
N HIS A 128 -17.28 -7.61 -14.90
CA HIS A 128 -17.45 -8.29 -16.19
C HIS A 128 -17.62 -9.80 -16.04
N ASN A 129 -17.03 -10.40 -15.02
CA ASN A 129 -17.12 -11.83 -14.75
C ASN A 129 -18.21 -12.18 -13.70
N ASP A 130 -19.06 -11.24 -13.36
CA ASP A 130 -20.12 -11.40 -12.34
C ASP A 130 -19.60 -11.87 -10.97
N ILE A 131 -18.38 -11.49 -10.60
CA ILE A 131 -17.76 -11.83 -9.32
C ILE A 131 -18.08 -10.74 -8.30
N PRO A 132 -18.88 -11.04 -7.25
CA PRO A 132 -19.17 -10.06 -6.21
C PRO A 132 -17.92 -9.73 -5.39
N TYR A 133 -17.78 -8.44 -5.07
CA TYR A 133 -16.66 -7.98 -4.27
C TYR A 133 -17.06 -6.93 -3.24
N VAL A 134 -16.23 -6.79 -2.23
CA VAL A 134 -16.27 -5.69 -1.26
C VAL A 134 -14.86 -5.15 -1.07
N LEU A 135 -14.73 -3.90 -0.67
CA LEU A 135 -13.46 -3.36 -0.19
C LEU A 135 -13.29 -3.67 1.29
N VAL A 136 -12.12 -4.17 1.67
CA VAL A 136 -11.80 -4.45 3.08
C VAL A 136 -11.95 -3.18 3.92
N ASP A 137 -12.76 -3.24 4.97
CA ASP A 137 -12.98 -2.11 5.87
C ASP A 137 -11.74 -1.78 6.71
N LYS A 138 -11.54 -0.49 7.00
CA LYS A 138 -10.53 0.01 7.95
C LYS A 138 -9.11 -0.55 7.71
N GLU A 139 -8.76 -0.86 6.46
CA GLU A 139 -7.43 -1.34 6.14
C GLU A 139 -6.37 -0.30 6.48
N LYS A 140 -5.24 -0.77 7.02
CA LYS A 140 -4.00 0.00 7.17
C LYS A 140 -2.97 -0.45 6.13
N CYS A 141 -1.89 0.32 5.98
CA CYS A 141 -0.75 -0.10 5.19
C CYS A 141 -0.30 -1.51 5.57
N CYS A 142 0.15 -2.31 4.61
CA CYS A 142 0.68 -3.66 4.86
C CYS A 142 1.92 -3.67 5.77
N GLY A 143 2.59 -2.53 5.91
CA GLY A 143 3.79 -2.38 6.73
C GLY A 143 5.10 -2.64 5.99
N MET A 144 5.08 -2.96 4.68
CA MET A 144 6.30 -3.31 3.93
C MET A 144 7.40 -2.24 3.97
N PRO A 145 7.14 -0.94 3.77
CA PRO A 145 8.17 0.10 3.89
C PRO A 145 8.79 0.17 5.29
N LYS A 146 8.00 -0.08 6.32
CA LYS A 146 8.46 -0.11 7.72
C LYS A 146 9.28 -1.38 8.00
N LEU A 147 8.88 -2.52 7.42
CA LEU A 147 9.65 -3.77 7.48
C LEU A 147 11.03 -3.60 6.83
N GLU A 148 11.07 -2.98 5.64
CA GLU A 148 12.29 -2.68 4.92
C GLU A 148 13.23 -1.73 5.70
N LEU A 149 12.66 -0.83 6.49
CA LEU A 149 13.40 0.05 7.39
C LEU A 149 13.91 -0.67 8.65
N GLY A 150 13.26 -1.78 9.04
CA GLY A 150 13.53 -2.52 10.28
C GLY A 150 12.68 -2.08 11.48
N ASP A 151 11.64 -1.26 11.25
CA ASP A 151 10.66 -0.81 12.26
C ASP A 151 9.62 -1.90 12.52
N LEU A 152 10.01 -2.91 13.30
CA LEU A 152 9.16 -4.07 13.58
C LEU A 152 7.95 -3.73 14.45
N ASP A 153 8.03 -2.68 15.28
CA ASP A 153 6.92 -2.27 16.13
C ASP A 153 5.78 -1.70 15.28
N SER A 154 6.09 -0.83 14.33
CA SER A 154 5.09 -0.33 13.36
C SER A 154 4.53 -1.44 12.44
N VAL A 155 5.35 -2.43 12.08
CA VAL A 155 4.87 -3.63 11.35
C VAL A 155 3.88 -4.42 12.19
N LYS A 156 4.17 -4.59 13.49
CA LYS A 156 3.28 -5.26 14.44
C LYS A 156 1.93 -4.53 14.54
N GLU A 157 1.93 -3.21 14.66
CA GLU A 157 0.69 -2.41 14.67
C GLU A 157 -0.14 -2.59 13.39
N SER A 158 0.52 -2.58 12.23
CA SER A 158 -0.14 -2.84 10.94
C SER A 158 -0.77 -4.24 10.90
N LYS A 159 -0.04 -5.24 11.38
CA LYS A 159 -0.51 -6.64 11.49
C LYS A 159 -1.73 -6.74 12.41
N GLU A 160 -1.66 -6.15 13.61
CA GLU A 160 -2.73 -6.19 14.60
C GLU A 160 -4.01 -5.48 14.13
N ALA A 161 -3.88 -4.48 13.27
CA ALA A 161 -5.02 -3.81 12.66
C ALA A 161 -5.63 -4.62 11.49
N ASN A 162 -4.80 -5.19 10.60
CA ASN A 162 -5.28 -5.80 9.37
C ASN A 162 -5.71 -7.26 9.54
N ILE A 163 -4.94 -8.08 10.30
CA ILE A 163 -5.18 -9.53 10.37
C ILE A 163 -6.56 -9.89 10.93
N PRO A 164 -7.08 -9.27 12.01
CA PRO A 164 -8.42 -9.61 12.52
C PRO A 164 -9.51 -9.34 11.49
N VAL A 165 -9.42 -8.24 10.75
CA VAL A 165 -10.40 -7.85 9.72
C VAL A 165 -10.34 -8.83 8.55
N LEU A 166 -9.14 -9.10 8.02
CA LEU A 166 -8.95 -10.06 6.92
C LEU A 166 -9.39 -11.47 7.31
N ALA A 167 -9.07 -11.91 8.53
CA ALA A 167 -9.49 -13.22 9.05
C ALA A 167 -11.03 -13.32 9.15
N GLN A 168 -11.72 -12.22 9.47
CA GLN A 168 -13.18 -12.21 9.47
C GLN A 168 -13.74 -12.38 8.06
N TYR A 169 -13.25 -11.61 7.08
CA TYR A 169 -13.66 -11.81 5.68
C TYR A 169 -13.43 -13.23 5.18
N ALA A 170 -12.28 -13.84 5.53
CA ALA A 170 -11.99 -15.21 5.16
C ALA A 170 -12.99 -16.21 5.81
N LYS A 171 -13.36 -16.00 7.09
CA LYS A 171 -14.39 -16.81 7.78
C LYS A 171 -15.77 -16.63 7.14
N ASP A 172 -16.07 -15.42 6.66
CA ASP A 172 -17.33 -15.12 5.98
C ASP A 172 -17.35 -15.63 4.52
N GLY A 173 -16.32 -16.38 4.12
CA GLY A 173 -16.23 -17.04 2.84
C GLY A 173 -15.78 -16.11 1.69
N PHE A 174 -15.05 -15.04 1.96
CA PHE A 174 -14.44 -14.22 0.92
C PHE A 174 -13.02 -14.72 0.60
N ALA A 175 -12.66 -14.73 -0.67
CA ALA A 175 -11.27 -14.78 -1.07
C ALA A 175 -10.63 -13.41 -0.85
N ILE A 176 -9.46 -13.34 -0.21
CA ILE A 176 -8.74 -12.09 -0.04
C ILE A 176 -7.90 -11.83 -1.29
N MET A 177 -8.05 -10.65 -1.87
CA MET A 177 -7.33 -10.26 -3.09
C MET A 177 -6.66 -8.90 -2.93
N ALA A 178 -5.41 -8.80 -3.40
CA ALA A 178 -4.72 -7.54 -3.62
C ALA A 178 -4.27 -7.48 -5.08
N ALA A 179 -4.48 -6.35 -5.77
CA ALA A 179 -4.15 -6.22 -7.18
C ALA A 179 -2.65 -6.01 -7.43
N VAL A 180 -1.92 -5.56 -6.41
CA VAL A 180 -0.47 -5.33 -6.47
C VAL A 180 0.19 -6.05 -5.30
N PRO A 181 1.22 -6.88 -5.56
CA PRO A 181 2.03 -7.45 -4.49
C PRO A 181 2.81 -6.32 -3.79
N SER A 182 2.89 -6.37 -2.49
CA SER A 182 3.66 -5.43 -1.66
C SER A 182 4.94 -6.09 -1.19
#